data_2f306036067239726d8aa324aaa4b8ba
#
_entry.id   2f306036067239726d8aa324aaa4b8ba
#
_cell.length_a   1.000
_cell.length_b   1.000
_cell.length_c   1.000
_cell.angle_alpha   90.00
_cell.angle_beta   90.00
_cell.angle_gamma   90.00
#
_symmetry.space_group_name_H-M   'P 1'
#
loop_
_entity.id
_entity.type
_entity.pdbx_description
1 polymer ?
#
loop_
_entity_poly.entity_id
_entity_poly.type
_entity_poly.pdbx_seq_one_letter_code
_entity_poly.pdbx_strand_id
1 'polypeptide(L)'
;SSSGATAVFILESAVTKGLQFNSVWSVGNAKQIGVEDVLQFMDENFDPEKDSRIKLLYIESIHNPDRLLFHASSLIRKGCKIAAIKAGSSESGSRAASSHTGAIASSDSAVEALFRKAGIVRCFSREELTTVGCIFTLPELKGKNFAIITHAGGPGVMLTDALSKGGLNVPKLEGELAEELKAQLFPGASVGNPIDILATGTPDHLRICIDYCEEKLDNIDAILAIFGTPGLVTMFEMYDVLHEKMQTCNKPIFPVLPSINTAGAEVAAFLAKGHVNFSDEVTLGTALSRIV
;
A
#
# COMPACT_ATOMS: atom_id res chain seq x y z
N SER A 1 -8.38 -15.69 8.01
CA SER A 1 -9.03 -15.99 6.73
C SER A 1 -10.14 -17.00 6.89
N SER A 2 -11.32 -16.75 6.30
CA SER A 2 -12.43 -17.72 6.23
C SER A 2 -12.22 -18.80 5.15
N SER A 3 -11.16 -18.73 4.36
CA SER A 3 -10.83 -19.69 3.30
C SER A 3 -9.34 -20.00 3.30
N GLY A 4 -8.98 -21.28 3.39
CA GLY A 4 -7.60 -21.75 3.32
C GLY A 4 -6.96 -21.48 1.96
N ALA A 5 -7.66 -21.76 0.86
CA ALA A 5 -7.19 -21.50 -0.49
C ALA A 5 -6.95 -20.00 -0.73
N THR A 6 -7.89 -19.15 -0.31
CA THR A 6 -7.74 -17.69 -0.43
C THR A 6 -6.57 -17.17 0.43
N ALA A 7 -6.33 -17.76 1.61
CA ALA A 7 -5.15 -17.41 2.41
C ALA A 7 -3.85 -17.68 1.64
N VAL A 8 -3.72 -18.86 1.01
CA VAL A 8 -2.55 -19.19 0.18
C VAL A 8 -2.38 -18.18 -0.96
N PHE A 9 -3.45 -17.85 -1.68
CA PHE A 9 -3.38 -16.89 -2.79
C PHE A 9 -3.04 -15.46 -2.34
N ILE A 10 -3.43 -15.06 -1.11
CA ILE A 10 -3.01 -13.79 -0.51
C ILE A 10 -1.51 -13.84 -0.20
N LEU A 11 -1.01 -14.95 0.37
CA LEU A 11 0.41 -15.12 0.65
C LEU A 11 1.25 -15.04 -0.62
N GLU A 12 0.86 -15.75 -1.69
CA GLU A 12 1.56 -15.72 -2.98
C GLU A 12 1.62 -14.29 -3.56
N SER A 13 0.50 -13.56 -3.55
CA SER A 13 0.46 -12.16 -4.00
C SER A 13 1.32 -11.24 -3.13
N ALA A 14 1.39 -11.49 -1.83
CA ALA A 14 2.14 -10.66 -0.89
C ALA A 14 3.66 -10.87 -0.97
N VAL A 15 4.11 -12.12 -1.10
CA VAL A 15 5.54 -12.47 -1.18
C VAL A 15 6.21 -11.80 -2.36
N THR A 16 5.56 -11.73 -3.52
CA THR A 16 6.09 -11.04 -4.71
C THR A 16 6.29 -9.54 -4.51
N LYS A 17 5.62 -8.96 -3.51
CA LYS A 17 5.75 -7.55 -3.11
C LYS A 17 6.74 -7.33 -1.95
N GLY A 18 7.35 -8.38 -1.41
CA GLY A 18 8.22 -8.31 -0.24
C GLY A 18 7.49 -8.28 1.11
N LEU A 19 6.15 -8.42 1.12
CA LEU A 19 5.37 -8.45 2.36
C LEU A 19 5.53 -9.81 3.05
N GLN A 20 5.98 -9.80 4.32
CA GLN A 20 6.18 -10.99 5.13
C GLN A 20 5.08 -11.15 6.18
N PHE A 21 4.79 -12.39 6.56
CA PHE A 21 3.78 -12.71 7.57
C PHE A 21 4.40 -13.37 8.79
N ASN A 22 4.02 -12.92 9.96
CA ASN A 22 4.36 -13.56 11.24
C ASN A 22 3.51 -14.82 11.46
N SER A 23 2.21 -14.75 11.13
CA SER A 23 1.30 -15.88 11.31
C SER A 23 0.15 -15.82 10.29
N VAL A 24 -0.43 -17.00 10.02
CA VAL A 24 -1.63 -17.16 9.17
C VAL A 24 -2.65 -18.00 9.90
N TRP A 25 -3.88 -17.48 10.03
CA TRP A 25 -4.99 -18.12 10.71
C TRP A 25 -6.09 -18.42 9.70
N SER A 26 -6.48 -19.68 9.57
CA SER A 26 -7.60 -20.10 8.73
C SER A 26 -8.66 -20.75 9.59
N VAL A 27 -9.86 -20.18 9.59
CA VAL A 27 -11.03 -20.66 10.37
C VAL A 27 -12.03 -21.50 9.55
N GLY A 28 -11.77 -21.64 8.24
CA GLY A 28 -12.67 -22.36 7.34
C GLY A 28 -14.08 -21.75 7.34
N ASN A 29 -15.11 -22.58 7.34
CA ASN A 29 -16.52 -22.16 7.28
C ASN A 29 -17.04 -21.51 8.59
N ALA A 30 -16.16 -21.23 9.54
CA ALA A 30 -16.46 -20.49 10.77
C ALA A 30 -17.65 -21.03 11.61
N LYS A 31 -17.88 -22.36 11.60
CA LYS A 31 -19.01 -22.95 12.33
C LYS A 31 -18.91 -22.81 13.85
N GLN A 32 -17.68 -22.84 14.40
CA GLN A 32 -17.41 -22.72 15.84
C GLN A 32 -16.58 -21.50 16.17
N ILE A 33 -15.59 -21.18 15.32
CA ILE A 33 -14.66 -20.06 15.49
C ILE A 33 -14.73 -19.21 14.23
N GLY A 34 -15.14 -17.94 14.37
CA GLY A 34 -15.15 -16.94 13.32
C GLY A 34 -13.88 -16.07 13.30
N VAL A 35 -13.81 -15.18 12.35
CA VAL A 35 -12.73 -14.18 12.28
C VAL A 35 -12.77 -13.26 13.50
N GLU A 36 -13.96 -12.94 14.00
CA GLU A 36 -14.17 -12.13 15.21
C GLU A 36 -13.61 -12.79 16.48
N ASP A 37 -13.65 -14.12 16.59
CA ASP A 37 -13.05 -14.83 17.73
C ASP A 37 -11.52 -14.82 17.65
N VAL A 38 -10.96 -14.92 16.46
CA VAL A 38 -9.50 -14.76 16.24
C VAL A 38 -9.06 -13.33 16.58
N LEU A 39 -9.84 -12.32 16.19
CA LEU A 39 -9.55 -10.92 16.55
C LEU A 39 -9.62 -10.71 18.06
N GLN A 40 -10.60 -11.33 18.75
CA GLN A 40 -10.67 -11.32 20.20
C GLN A 40 -9.40 -11.91 20.82
N PHE A 41 -9.00 -13.09 20.39
CA PHE A 41 -7.79 -13.74 20.88
C PHE A 41 -6.54 -12.86 20.66
N MET A 42 -6.40 -12.28 19.48
CA MET A 42 -5.29 -11.39 19.16
C MET A 42 -5.32 -10.11 20.00
N ASP A 43 -6.49 -9.55 20.30
CA ASP A 43 -6.64 -8.33 21.09
C ASP A 43 -6.32 -8.58 22.57
N GLU A 44 -6.84 -9.66 23.14
CA GLU A 44 -6.65 -10.04 24.55
C GLU A 44 -5.19 -10.45 24.87
N ASN A 45 -4.48 -10.99 23.88
CA ASN A 45 -3.10 -11.45 24.02
C ASN A 45 -2.06 -10.58 23.31
N PHE A 46 -2.42 -9.38 22.86
CA PHE A 46 -1.54 -8.53 22.07
C PHE A 46 -0.31 -8.07 22.83
N ASP A 47 0.86 -8.47 22.35
CA ASP A 47 2.17 -8.03 22.81
C ASP A 47 2.81 -7.10 21.74
N PRO A 48 2.92 -5.78 22.02
CA PRO A 48 3.45 -4.84 21.02
C PRO A 48 4.92 -5.07 20.64
N GLU A 49 5.68 -5.85 21.44
CA GLU A 49 7.08 -6.16 21.19
C GLU A 49 7.25 -7.39 20.28
N LYS A 50 6.23 -8.26 20.19
CA LYS A 50 6.32 -9.55 19.48
C LYS A 50 5.34 -9.68 18.32
N ASP A 51 4.17 -9.05 18.45
CA ASP A 51 3.10 -9.26 17.49
C ASP A 51 3.17 -8.28 16.32
N SER A 52 2.86 -8.77 15.12
CA SER A 52 2.66 -7.91 13.97
C SER A 52 1.52 -6.92 14.24
N ARG A 53 1.76 -5.64 13.97
CA ARG A 53 0.74 -4.59 14.05
C ARG A 53 -0.19 -4.55 12.83
N ILE A 54 0.10 -5.31 11.79
CA ILE A 54 -0.71 -5.35 10.56
C ILE A 54 -1.56 -6.60 10.55
N LYS A 55 -2.85 -6.44 10.35
CA LYS A 55 -3.82 -7.55 10.24
C LYS A 55 -4.54 -7.46 8.88
N LEU A 56 -4.39 -8.50 8.06
CA LEU A 56 -5.09 -8.62 6.79
C LEU A 56 -6.17 -9.69 6.90
N LEU A 57 -7.42 -9.33 6.64
CA LEU A 57 -8.57 -10.19 6.84
C LEU A 57 -9.24 -10.56 5.51
N TYR A 58 -9.56 -11.83 5.35
CA TYR A 58 -10.51 -12.30 4.35
C TYR A 58 -11.71 -12.91 5.06
N ILE A 59 -12.89 -12.37 4.85
CA ILE A 59 -14.11 -12.65 5.60
C ILE A 59 -15.23 -13.03 4.63
N GLU A 60 -15.82 -14.21 4.80
CA GLU A 60 -17.01 -14.64 4.07
C GLU A 60 -18.30 -14.39 4.86
N SER A 61 -18.28 -14.60 6.19
CA SER A 61 -19.39 -14.33 7.09
C SER A 61 -18.93 -13.65 8.37
N ILE A 62 -19.80 -12.86 8.97
CA ILE A 62 -19.62 -12.22 10.27
C ILE A 62 -20.80 -12.68 11.15
N HIS A 63 -20.52 -13.49 12.16
CA HIS A 63 -21.56 -14.03 13.05
C HIS A 63 -21.84 -13.10 14.23
N ASN A 64 -20.80 -12.41 14.71
CA ASN A 64 -20.93 -11.46 15.82
C ASN A 64 -20.28 -10.11 15.43
N PRO A 65 -21.05 -9.21 14.80
CA PRO A 65 -20.54 -7.91 14.37
C PRO A 65 -20.11 -6.99 15.55
N ASP A 66 -20.76 -7.10 16.71
CA ASP A 66 -20.38 -6.30 17.89
C ASP A 66 -19.02 -6.75 18.43
N ARG A 67 -18.73 -8.05 18.45
CA ARG A 67 -17.43 -8.57 18.83
C ARG A 67 -16.34 -8.13 17.85
N LEU A 68 -16.60 -8.24 16.54
CA LEU A 68 -15.68 -7.77 15.51
C LEU A 68 -15.38 -6.27 15.70
N LEU A 69 -16.42 -5.45 15.87
CA LEU A 69 -16.28 -4.02 16.09
C LEU A 69 -15.42 -3.72 17.33
N PHE A 70 -15.73 -4.36 18.45
CA PHE A 70 -15.05 -4.11 19.72
C PHE A 70 -13.56 -4.44 19.63
N HIS A 71 -13.21 -5.66 19.21
CA HIS A 71 -11.83 -6.12 19.20
C HIS A 71 -10.99 -5.51 18.08
N ALA A 72 -11.55 -5.26 16.89
CA ALA A 72 -10.87 -4.53 15.84
C ALA A 72 -10.55 -3.08 16.27
N SER A 73 -11.53 -2.37 16.85
CA SER A 73 -11.31 -1.01 17.34
C SER A 73 -10.30 -0.98 18.52
N SER A 74 -10.30 -1.99 19.37
CA SER A 74 -9.33 -2.14 20.47
C SER A 74 -7.91 -2.32 19.92
N LEU A 75 -7.71 -3.24 18.98
CA LEU A 75 -6.41 -3.45 18.31
C LEU A 75 -5.90 -2.18 17.62
N ILE A 76 -6.79 -1.45 16.93
CA ILE A 76 -6.42 -0.19 16.26
C ILE A 76 -5.98 0.86 17.29
N ARG A 77 -6.65 1.00 18.42
CA ARG A 77 -6.21 1.88 19.52
C ARG A 77 -4.85 1.45 20.11
N LYS A 78 -4.50 0.17 20.04
CA LYS A 78 -3.18 -0.36 20.42
C LYS A 78 -2.11 -0.16 19.33
N GLY A 79 -2.43 0.56 18.24
CA GLY A 79 -1.53 0.87 17.13
C GLY A 79 -1.49 -0.18 16.01
N CYS A 80 -2.44 -1.11 15.99
CA CYS A 80 -2.60 -2.00 14.84
C CYS A 80 -3.28 -1.30 13.66
N LYS A 81 -2.93 -1.73 12.45
CA LYS A 81 -3.58 -1.35 11.20
C LYS A 81 -4.29 -2.58 10.63
N ILE A 82 -5.56 -2.44 10.26
CA ILE A 82 -6.39 -3.56 9.82
C ILE A 82 -6.98 -3.27 8.44
N ALA A 83 -6.78 -4.19 7.49
CA ALA A 83 -7.45 -4.16 6.20
C ALA A 83 -8.22 -5.46 5.97
N ALA A 84 -9.36 -5.38 5.29
CA ALA A 84 -10.25 -6.51 5.12
C ALA A 84 -10.91 -6.56 3.74
N ILE A 85 -11.03 -7.78 3.21
CA ILE A 85 -11.97 -8.13 2.16
C ILE A 85 -13.18 -8.81 2.81
N LYS A 86 -14.39 -8.34 2.48
CA LYS A 86 -15.63 -9.08 2.76
C LYS A 86 -16.17 -9.60 1.44
N ALA A 87 -16.13 -10.91 1.26
CA ALA A 87 -16.69 -11.58 0.09
C ALA A 87 -18.23 -11.49 0.06
N GLY A 88 -18.81 -11.49 -1.13
CA GLY A 88 -20.27 -11.43 -1.29
C GLY A 88 -20.82 -10.01 -1.12
N SER A 89 -20.16 -9.00 -1.72
CA SER A 89 -20.58 -7.59 -1.68
C SER A 89 -21.72 -7.23 -2.65
N SER A 90 -21.89 -8.01 -3.72
CA SER A 90 -23.02 -7.86 -4.65
C SER A 90 -24.11 -8.90 -4.36
N GLU A 91 -25.31 -8.69 -4.88
CA GLU A 91 -26.41 -9.66 -4.74
C GLU A 91 -26.02 -11.06 -5.27
N SER A 92 -25.40 -11.12 -6.44
CA SER A 92 -24.93 -12.39 -7.03
C SER A 92 -23.77 -13.00 -6.22
N GLY A 93 -22.83 -12.18 -5.77
CA GLY A 93 -21.75 -12.63 -4.89
C GLY A 93 -22.25 -13.11 -3.54
N SER A 94 -23.28 -12.47 -2.99
CA SER A 94 -23.95 -12.86 -1.75
C SER A 94 -24.61 -14.23 -1.89
N ARG A 95 -25.34 -14.48 -3.00
CA ARG A 95 -25.90 -15.82 -3.29
C ARG A 95 -24.82 -16.89 -3.40
N ALA A 96 -23.73 -16.58 -4.10
CA ALA A 96 -22.58 -17.49 -4.23
C ALA A 96 -21.93 -17.80 -2.88
N ALA A 97 -21.70 -16.80 -2.05
CA ALA A 97 -21.14 -16.95 -0.70
C ALA A 97 -22.07 -17.78 0.20
N SER A 98 -23.38 -17.50 0.19
CA SER A 98 -24.38 -18.26 0.96
C SER A 98 -24.46 -19.72 0.53
N SER A 99 -24.39 -20.01 -0.77
CA SER A 99 -24.36 -21.38 -1.29
C SER A 99 -23.10 -22.14 -0.86
N HIS A 100 -21.98 -21.43 -0.73
CA HIS A 100 -20.67 -22.00 -0.35
C HIS A 100 -20.58 -22.25 1.16
N THR A 101 -21.04 -21.30 1.98
CA THR A 101 -20.86 -21.33 3.45
C THR A 101 -22.10 -21.76 4.22
N GLY A 102 -23.30 -21.74 3.58
CA GLY A 102 -24.57 -21.94 4.24
C GLY A 102 -25.00 -20.79 5.17
N ALA A 103 -24.27 -19.69 5.20
CA ALA A 103 -24.57 -18.54 6.03
C ALA A 103 -25.43 -17.51 5.29
N ILE A 104 -26.35 -16.85 6.04
CA ILE A 104 -27.09 -15.70 5.50
C ILE A 104 -26.15 -14.53 5.33
N ALA A 105 -26.13 -13.95 4.12
CA ALA A 105 -25.25 -12.81 3.84
C ALA A 105 -25.75 -11.54 4.53
N SER A 106 -24.84 -10.83 5.17
CA SER A 106 -25.08 -9.48 5.68
C SER A 106 -25.21 -8.48 4.54
N SER A 107 -26.01 -7.41 4.72
CA SER A 107 -26.08 -6.36 3.72
C SER A 107 -24.71 -5.68 3.57
N ASP A 108 -24.32 -5.36 2.34
CA ASP A 108 -23.01 -4.76 2.05
C ASP A 108 -22.85 -3.38 2.70
N SER A 109 -23.95 -2.59 2.77
CA SER A 109 -23.99 -1.30 3.46
C SER A 109 -23.75 -1.43 4.97
N ALA A 110 -24.26 -2.49 5.59
CA ALA A 110 -24.00 -2.74 7.02
C ALA A 110 -22.53 -3.11 7.27
N VAL A 111 -21.93 -3.91 6.38
CA VAL A 111 -20.50 -4.25 6.44
C VAL A 111 -19.63 -3.01 6.26
N GLU A 112 -19.97 -2.15 5.30
CA GLU A 112 -19.27 -0.87 5.07
C GLU A 112 -19.30 0.02 6.32
N ALA A 113 -20.49 0.18 6.92
CA ALA A 113 -20.64 0.97 8.13
C ALA A 113 -19.86 0.37 9.31
N LEU A 114 -19.88 -0.97 9.44
CA LEU A 114 -19.13 -1.70 10.48
C LEU A 114 -17.63 -1.48 10.34
N PHE A 115 -17.07 -1.67 9.13
CA PHE A 115 -15.64 -1.53 8.89
C PHE A 115 -15.19 -0.08 9.12
N ARG A 116 -15.93 0.90 8.59
CA ARG A 116 -15.65 2.32 8.81
C ARG A 116 -15.68 2.67 10.29
N LYS A 117 -16.68 2.21 11.05
CA LYS A 117 -16.78 2.45 12.49
C LYS A 117 -15.65 1.80 13.27
N ALA A 118 -15.19 0.62 12.84
CA ALA A 118 -14.08 -0.09 13.46
C ALA A 118 -12.71 0.50 13.10
N GLY A 119 -12.60 1.32 12.04
CA GLY A 119 -11.33 1.80 11.48
C GLY A 119 -10.63 0.78 10.58
N ILE A 120 -11.38 -0.19 10.04
CA ILE A 120 -10.86 -1.21 9.12
C ILE A 120 -10.87 -0.64 7.70
N VAL A 121 -9.73 -0.70 7.00
CA VAL A 121 -9.64 -0.35 5.58
C VAL A 121 -10.28 -1.45 4.74
N ARG A 122 -11.32 -1.10 4.00
CA ARG A 122 -12.02 -2.05 3.13
C ARG A 122 -11.33 -2.19 1.79
N CYS A 123 -11.06 -3.45 1.39
CA CYS A 123 -10.48 -3.83 0.11
C CYS A 123 -11.44 -4.73 -0.67
N PHE A 124 -11.37 -4.68 -2.01
CA PHE A 124 -12.27 -5.42 -2.91
C PHE A 124 -11.56 -6.50 -3.73
N SER A 125 -10.24 -6.56 -3.66
CA SER A 125 -9.44 -7.61 -4.30
C SER A 125 -8.25 -8.02 -3.44
N ARG A 126 -7.68 -9.20 -3.72
CA ARG A 126 -6.46 -9.66 -3.06
C ARG A 126 -5.28 -8.73 -3.34
N GLU A 127 -5.22 -8.23 -4.57
CA GLU A 127 -4.21 -7.26 -5.00
C GLU A 127 -4.28 -5.98 -4.17
N GLU A 128 -5.47 -5.42 -4.02
CA GLU A 128 -5.71 -4.24 -3.18
C GLU A 128 -5.37 -4.51 -1.71
N LEU A 129 -5.79 -5.67 -1.16
CA LEU A 129 -5.49 -6.04 0.23
C LEU A 129 -3.98 -6.14 0.50
N THR A 130 -3.23 -6.79 -0.38
CA THR A 130 -1.78 -6.94 -0.22
C THR A 130 -1.05 -5.62 -0.45
N THR A 131 -1.51 -4.78 -1.37
CA THR A 131 -0.99 -3.42 -1.60
C THR A 131 -1.22 -2.53 -0.37
N VAL A 132 -2.42 -2.54 0.22
CA VAL A 132 -2.69 -1.86 1.49
C VAL A 132 -1.81 -2.42 2.62
N GLY A 133 -1.61 -3.74 2.67
CA GLY A 133 -0.67 -4.37 3.59
C GLY A 133 0.76 -3.84 3.45
N CYS A 134 1.24 -3.67 2.23
CA CYS A 134 2.55 -3.07 1.94
C CYS A 134 2.61 -1.59 2.38
N ILE A 135 1.57 -0.80 2.10
CA ILE A 135 1.50 0.61 2.57
C ILE A 135 1.58 0.68 4.10
N PHE A 136 0.96 -0.25 4.79
CA PHE A 136 0.97 -0.28 6.27
C PHE A 136 2.34 -0.58 6.87
N THR A 137 3.28 -1.16 6.13
CA THR A 137 4.67 -1.39 6.59
C THR A 137 5.52 -0.12 6.54
N LEU A 138 5.10 0.89 5.78
CA LEU A 138 5.81 2.16 5.64
C LEU A 138 5.44 3.15 6.77
N PRO A 139 6.24 4.22 6.97
CA PRO A 139 5.90 5.27 7.91
C PRO A 139 4.48 5.80 7.68
N GLU A 140 3.85 6.29 8.74
CA GLU A 140 2.46 6.77 8.69
C GLU A 140 2.32 7.97 7.76
N LEU A 141 1.33 7.89 6.86
CA LEU A 141 0.96 8.99 6.00
C LEU A 141 0.17 10.04 6.80
N LYS A 142 0.68 11.27 6.84
CA LYS A 142 0.13 12.34 7.68
C LYS A 142 -0.76 13.33 6.92
N GLY A 143 -0.88 13.21 5.61
CA GLY A 143 -1.65 14.13 4.78
C GLY A 143 -1.97 13.56 3.40
N LYS A 144 -2.42 14.44 2.49
CA LYS A 144 -2.98 14.07 1.18
C LYS A 144 -2.17 14.57 0.00
N ASN A 145 -1.03 15.20 0.24
CA ASN A 145 -0.23 15.85 -0.79
C ASN A 145 0.99 15.01 -1.15
N PHE A 146 1.09 14.61 -2.40
CA PHE A 146 2.12 13.71 -2.88
C PHE A 146 3.06 14.39 -3.87
N ALA A 147 4.36 14.15 -3.74
CA ALA A 147 5.32 14.37 -4.82
C ALA A 147 5.52 13.05 -5.58
N ILE A 148 5.54 13.13 -6.90
CA ILE A 148 5.85 11.99 -7.78
C ILE A 148 7.20 12.28 -8.43
N ILE A 149 8.16 11.35 -8.27
CA ILE A 149 9.46 11.39 -8.92
C ILE A 149 9.55 10.20 -9.87
N THR A 150 9.86 10.45 -11.12
CA THR A 150 9.92 9.40 -12.15
C THR A 150 11.00 9.68 -13.18
N HIS A 151 11.41 8.65 -13.91
CA HIS A 151 12.20 8.79 -15.14
C HIS A 151 11.37 8.49 -16.40
N ALA A 152 10.05 8.28 -16.23
CA ALA A 152 9.12 7.95 -17.31
C ALA A 152 7.81 8.72 -17.12
N GLY A 153 7.52 9.67 -18.00
CA GLY A 153 6.38 10.58 -17.87
C GLY A 153 5.02 9.86 -17.87
N GLY A 154 4.83 8.83 -18.69
CA GLY A 154 3.55 8.10 -18.81
C GLY A 154 3.03 7.53 -17.47
N PRO A 155 3.79 6.71 -16.77
CA PRO A 155 3.42 6.24 -15.43
C PRO A 155 3.15 7.35 -14.42
N GLY A 156 3.93 8.44 -14.46
CA GLY A 156 3.70 9.62 -13.63
C GLY A 156 2.32 10.25 -13.85
N VAL A 157 1.88 10.36 -15.11
CA VAL A 157 0.55 10.85 -15.46
C VAL A 157 -0.54 9.90 -14.96
N MET A 158 -0.39 8.58 -15.18
CA MET A 158 -1.37 7.59 -14.74
C MET A 158 -1.52 7.57 -13.20
N LEU A 159 -0.42 7.70 -12.46
CA LEU A 159 -0.46 7.81 -11.01
C LEU A 159 -1.14 9.11 -10.55
N THR A 160 -0.83 10.23 -11.20
CA THR A 160 -1.48 11.53 -10.90
C THR A 160 -2.99 11.44 -11.06
N ASP A 161 -3.46 10.80 -12.15
CA ASP A 161 -4.88 10.58 -12.40
C ASP A 161 -5.53 9.69 -11.31
N ALA A 162 -4.86 8.60 -10.92
CA ALA A 162 -5.35 7.69 -9.88
C ALA A 162 -5.47 8.39 -8.53
N LEU A 163 -4.46 9.16 -8.12
CA LEU A 163 -4.47 9.95 -6.89
C LEU A 163 -5.59 10.99 -6.90
N SER A 164 -5.69 11.78 -7.97
CA SER A 164 -6.68 12.85 -8.10
C SER A 164 -8.11 12.31 -8.07
N LYS A 165 -8.39 11.21 -8.78
CA LYS A 165 -9.70 10.52 -8.74
C LYS A 165 -10.02 9.98 -7.35
N GLY A 166 -9.00 9.62 -6.58
CA GLY A 166 -9.12 9.17 -5.20
C GLY A 166 -9.24 10.30 -4.15
N GLY A 167 -9.25 11.56 -4.57
CA GLY A 167 -9.33 12.73 -3.66
C GLY A 167 -8.00 13.07 -2.98
N LEU A 168 -6.88 12.60 -3.55
CA LEU A 168 -5.53 12.93 -3.13
C LEU A 168 -4.93 14.01 -4.03
N ASN A 169 -3.96 14.76 -3.55
CA ASN A 169 -3.40 15.91 -4.24
C ASN A 169 -1.99 15.63 -4.77
N VAL A 170 -1.71 16.16 -5.94
CA VAL A 170 -0.36 16.27 -6.52
C VAL A 170 -0.09 17.76 -6.73
N PRO A 171 0.34 18.49 -5.68
CA PRO A 171 0.50 19.94 -5.73
C PRO A 171 1.53 20.34 -6.80
N LYS A 172 1.21 21.36 -7.59
CA LYS A 172 2.11 21.90 -8.59
C LYS A 172 3.35 22.51 -7.91
N LEU A 173 4.52 22.16 -8.39
CA LEU A 173 5.77 22.82 -8.03
C LEU A 173 6.08 23.90 -9.05
N GLU A 174 6.18 25.15 -8.59
CA GLU A 174 6.43 26.31 -9.44
C GLU A 174 7.19 27.41 -8.68
N GLY A 175 7.59 28.45 -9.40
CA GLY A 175 8.34 29.57 -8.84
C GLY A 175 9.82 29.27 -8.61
N GLU A 176 10.44 29.99 -7.67
CA GLU A 176 11.88 29.94 -7.41
C GLU A 176 12.37 28.54 -7.03
N LEU A 177 11.59 27.81 -6.22
CA LEU A 177 11.91 26.44 -5.82
C LEU A 177 11.93 25.47 -7.02
N ALA A 178 11.04 25.63 -7.98
CA ALA A 178 11.05 24.80 -9.18
C ALA A 178 12.25 25.08 -10.06
N GLU A 179 12.62 26.36 -10.24
CA GLU A 179 13.79 26.75 -11.04
C GLU A 179 15.10 26.32 -10.37
N GLU A 180 15.18 26.40 -9.04
CA GLU A 180 16.34 25.93 -8.27
C GLU A 180 16.53 24.41 -8.43
N LEU A 181 15.48 23.62 -8.34
CA LEU A 181 15.54 22.17 -8.56
C LEU A 181 15.92 21.86 -10.01
N LYS A 182 15.28 22.54 -10.97
CA LYS A 182 15.51 22.33 -12.41
C LYS A 182 16.97 22.58 -12.81
N ALA A 183 17.61 23.57 -12.20
CA ALA A 183 19.02 23.89 -12.46
C ALA A 183 19.99 22.76 -12.05
N GLN A 184 19.57 21.84 -11.20
CA GLN A 184 20.37 20.70 -10.73
C GLN A 184 20.12 19.41 -11.53
N LEU A 185 19.19 19.44 -12.49
CA LEU A 185 18.81 18.28 -13.31
C LEU A 185 19.28 18.46 -14.76
N PHE A 186 19.24 17.39 -15.54
CA PHE A 186 19.55 17.48 -16.96
C PHE A 186 18.58 18.41 -17.72
N PRO A 187 19.07 19.12 -18.75
CA PRO A 187 18.21 19.89 -19.65
C PRO A 187 17.10 19.02 -20.22
N GLY A 188 15.86 19.49 -20.12
CA GLY A 188 14.66 18.78 -20.55
C GLY A 188 13.91 18.07 -19.42
N ALA A 189 14.48 17.94 -18.20
CA ALA A 189 13.76 17.47 -17.03
C ALA A 189 12.56 18.38 -16.71
N SER A 190 11.48 17.78 -16.21
CA SER A 190 10.28 18.49 -15.75
C SER A 190 10.22 18.47 -14.22
N VAL A 191 9.95 19.61 -13.60
CA VAL A 191 9.89 19.74 -12.15
C VAL A 191 8.52 20.16 -11.63
N GLY A 192 7.48 20.15 -12.50
CA GLY A 192 6.16 20.66 -12.14
C GLY A 192 5.32 19.77 -11.19
N ASN A 193 5.84 18.64 -10.77
CA ASN A 193 5.14 17.55 -10.08
C ASN A 193 3.98 16.95 -10.93
N PRO A 194 4.24 15.79 -11.59
CA PRO A 194 5.39 14.89 -11.44
C PRO A 194 6.74 15.52 -11.81
N ILE A 195 7.76 15.17 -11.02
CA ILE A 195 9.16 15.48 -11.31
C ILE A 195 9.70 14.38 -12.21
N ASP A 196 9.92 14.69 -13.50
CA ASP A 196 10.45 13.74 -14.48
C ASP A 196 11.94 14.04 -14.74
N ILE A 197 12.81 13.15 -14.23
CA ILE A 197 14.26 13.27 -14.39
C ILE A 197 14.78 12.67 -15.70
N LEU A 198 13.89 12.26 -16.60
CA LEU A 198 14.16 11.61 -17.88
C LEU A 198 14.76 10.18 -17.73
N ALA A 199 14.71 9.39 -18.81
CA ALA A 199 15.32 8.04 -18.85
C ALA A 199 16.85 8.06 -18.68
N THR A 200 17.50 9.21 -18.87
CA THR A 200 18.93 9.46 -18.64
C THR A 200 19.23 9.95 -17.24
N GLY A 201 18.22 10.12 -16.39
CA GLY A 201 18.37 10.52 -15.00
C GLY A 201 19.28 9.57 -14.23
N THR A 202 20.14 10.15 -13.38
CA THR A 202 21.13 9.40 -12.60
C THR A 202 20.64 9.15 -11.17
N PRO A 203 21.27 8.23 -10.41
CA PRO A 203 21.04 8.08 -8.98
C PRO A 203 21.18 9.39 -8.19
N ASP A 204 22.14 10.24 -8.57
CA ASP A 204 22.31 11.55 -7.92
C ASP A 204 21.13 12.49 -8.17
N HIS A 205 20.55 12.47 -9.38
CA HIS A 205 19.35 13.26 -9.65
C HIS A 205 18.16 12.78 -8.81
N LEU A 206 17.99 11.46 -8.63
CA LEU A 206 16.97 10.92 -7.73
C LEU A 206 17.20 11.40 -6.29
N ARG A 207 18.45 11.32 -5.81
CA ARG A 207 18.83 11.79 -4.48
C ARG A 207 18.47 13.27 -4.28
N ILE A 208 18.87 14.13 -5.22
CA ILE A 208 18.56 15.56 -5.22
C ILE A 208 17.03 15.79 -5.14
N CYS A 209 16.25 15.10 -5.96
CA CYS A 209 14.80 15.26 -5.97
C CYS A 209 14.16 14.84 -4.65
N ILE A 210 14.60 13.72 -4.06
CA ILE A 210 14.08 13.25 -2.77
C ILE A 210 14.44 14.25 -1.66
N ASP A 211 15.69 14.70 -1.59
CA ASP A 211 16.12 15.67 -0.59
C ASP A 211 15.37 16.98 -0.72
N TYR A 212 15.12 17.40 -1.95
CA TYR A 212 14.34 18.60 -2.22
C TYR A 212 12.90 18.47 -1.71
N CYS A 213 12.25 17.33 -1.98
CA CYS A 213 10.91 17.05 -1.48
C CYS A 213 10.88 16.94 0.05
N GLU A 214 11.92 16.38 0.68
CA GLU A 214 12.02 16.23 2.12
C GLU A 214 12.22 17.57 2.83
N GLU A 215 13.19 18.38 2.33
CA GLU A 215 13.73 19.52 3.07
C GLU A 215 13.10 20.86 2.70
N LYS A 216 12.61 21.01 1.46
CA LYS A 216 12.17 22.32 0.93
C LYS A 216 10.68 22.41 0.60
N LEU A 217 10.00 21.27 0.47
CA LEU A 217 8.57 21.24 0.11
C LEU A 217 7.71 20.89 1.31
N ASP A 218 7.48 21.84 2.21
CA ASP A 218 6.68 21.65 3.42
C ASP A 218 5.24 21.20 3.17
N ASN A 219 4.71 21.49 1.98
CA ASN A 219 3.36 21.13 1.57
C ASN A 219 3.24 19.71 0.99
N ILE A 220 4.33 18.92 0.98
CA ILE A 220 4.34 17.52 0.55
C ILE A 220 4.38 16.61 1.78
N ASP A 221 3.48 15.63 1.81
CA ASP A 221 3.34 14.67 2.91
C ASP A 221 4.03 13.33 2.63
N ALA A 222 4.21 12.98 1.35
CA ALA A 222 4.82 11.72 0.94
C ALA A 222 5.41 11.79 -0.48
N ILE A 223 6.30 10.86 -0.79
CA ILE A 223 7.01 10.75 -2.06
C ILE A 223 6.66 9.42 -2.72
N LEU A 224 6.30 9.45 -4.00
CA LEU A 224 6.06 8.30 -4.85
C LEU A 224 7.18 8.23 -5.90
N ALA A 225 8.03 7.21 -5.84
CA ALA A 225 9.20 7.07 -6.69
C ALA A 225 8.99 5.95 -7.71
N ILE A 226 8.80 6.30 -8.99
CA ILE A 226 8.52 5.36 -10.08
C ILE A 226 9.80 5.14 -10.90
N PHE A 227 10.44 3.98 -10.73
CA PHE A 227 11.69 3.66 -11.40
C PHE A 227 11.72 2.23 -11.92
N GLY A 228 11.52 2.07 -13.24
CA GLY A 228 11.74 0.82 -13.97
C GLY A 228 13.09 0.82 -14.66
N THR A 229 13.36 -0.19 -15.52
CA THR A 229 14.55 -0.18 -16.38
C THR A 229 14.23 0.43 -17.74
N PRO A 230 15.06 1.35 -18.24
CA PRO A 230 15.00 1.79 -19.63
C PRO A 230 15.54 0.74 -20.62
N GLY A 231 16.00 -0.42 -20.14
CA GLY A 231 16.46 -1.55 -20.94
C GLY A 231 17.96 -1.58 -21.27
N LEU A 232 18.69 -0.48 -20.99
CA LEU A 232 20.10 -0.36 -21.35
C LEU A 232 21.06 -0.23 -20.16
N VAL A 233 20.52 0.00 -18.96
CA VAL A 233 21.29 0.19 -17.73
C VAL A 233 20.68 -0.63 -16.60
N THR A 234 21.52 -1.05 -15.66
CA THR A 234 21.07 -1.69 -14.44
C THR A 234 20.46 -0.69 -13.48
N MET A 235 19.54 -1.13 -12.62
CA MET A 235 18.85 -0.27 -11.66
C MET A 235 19.39 -0.38 -10.23
N PHE A 236 20.47 -1.14 -10.00
CA PHE A 236 21.00 -1.36 -8.65
C PHE A 236 21.30 -0.05 -7.92
N GLU A 237 22.08 0.85 -8.52
CA GLU A 237 22.46 2.12 -7.90
C GLU A 237 21.24 3.02 -7.63
N MET A 238 20.25 3.03 -8.53
CA MET A 238 19.00 3.77 -8.36
C MET A 238 18.20 3.24 -7.16
N TYR A 239 18.13 1.90 -7.03
CA TYR A 239 17.41 1.25 -5.92
C TYR A 239 18.20 1.31 -4.60
N ASP A 240 19.52 1.46 -4.66
CA ASP A 240 20.35 1.73 -3.48
C ASP A 240 20.08 3.14 -2.91
N VAL A 241 19.89 4.14 -3.78
CA VAL A 241 19.44 5.47 -3.34
C VAL A 241 18.06 5.42 -2.68
N LEU A 242 17.10 4.67 -3.27
CA LEU A 242 15.79 4.48 -2.63
C LEU A 242 15.92 3.83 -1.25
N HIS A 243 16.73 2.77 -1.15
CA HIS A 243 16.99 2.10 0.13
C HIS A 243 17.53 3.07 1.18
N GLU A 244 18.55 3.84 0.86
CA GLU A 244 19.16 4.83 1.76
C GLU A 244 18.14 5.88 2.20
N LYS A 245 17.40 6.46 1.23
CA LYS A 245 16.45 7.54 1.51
C LYS A 245 15.24 7.07 2.30
N MET A 246 14.75 5.85 2.07
CA MET A 246 13.67 5.25 2.88
C MET A 246 14.07 5.04 4.35
N GLN A 247 15.38 4.97 4.66
CA GLN A 247 15.87 4.86 6.05
C GLN A 247 16.09 6.22 6.71
N THR A 248 16.33 7.29 5.94
CA THR A 248 16.75 8.58 6.46
C THR A 248 15.68 9.67 6.38
N CYS A 249 14.75 9.59 5.42
CA CYS A 249 13.66 10.56 5.26
C CYS A 249 12.55 10.36 6.28
N ASN A 250 11.98 11.46 6.77
CA ASN A 250 10.82 11.47 7.66
C ASN A 250 9.51 11.28 6.87
N LYS A 251 9.46 11.80 5.64
CA LYS A 251 8.31 11.59 4.75
C LYS A 251 8.34 10.16 4.20
N PRO A 252 7.21 9.42 4.20
CA PRO A 252 7.18 8.09 3.63
C PRO A 252 7.48 8.13 2.13
N ILE A 253 8.33 7.19 1.68
CA ILE A 253 8.65 6.99 0.27
C ILE A 253 8.01 5.68 -0.18
N PHE A 254 7.21 5.72 -1.24
CA PHE A 254 6.55 4.57 -1.84
C PHE A 254 7.30 4.17 -3.12
N PRO A 255 8.08 3.07 -3.11
CA PRO A 255 8.83 2.64 -4.28
C PRO A 255 7.92 1.92 -5.27
N VAL A 256 7.79 2.46 -6.47
CA VAL A 256 7.07 1.84 -7.60
C VAL A 256 8.10 1.33 -8.60
N LEU A 257 8.36 0.02 -8.56
CA LEU A 257 9.36 -0.64 -9.38
C LEU A 257 8.68 -1.63 -10.35
N PRO A 258 8.19 -1.15 -11.51
CA PRO A 258 7.33 -1.94 -12.40
C PRO A 258 8.09 -3.01 -13.20
N SER A 259 9.41 -2.89 -13.33
CA SER A 259 10.23 -3.78 -14.16
C SER A 259 10.57 -5.11 -13.48
N ILE A 260 9.55 -5.81 -12.96
CA ILE A 260 9.71 -7.05 -12.18
C ILE A 260 10.33 -8.21 -12.96
N ASN A 261 10.27 -8.19 -14.28
CA ASN A 261 10.87 -9.21 -15.15
C ASN A 261 12.23 -8.76 -15.69
N THR A 262 12.31 -7.56 -16.24
CA THR A 262 13.50 -7.04 -16.92
C THR A 262 14.57 -6.52 -15.97
N ALA A 263 14.19 -6.12 -14.76
CA ALA A 263 15.08 -5.78 -13.65
C ALA A 263 14.79 -6.66 -12.41
N GLY A 264 14.45 -7.93 -12.64
CA GLY A 264 14.04 -8.85 -11.58
C GLY A 264 15.10 -9.07 -10.51
N ALA A 265 16.39 -9.10 -10.89
CA ALA A 265 17.50 -9.24 -9.95
C ALA A 265 17.63 -8.02 -9.01
N GLU A 266 17.48 -6.82 -9.57
CA GLU A 266 17.52 -5.55 -8.84
C GLU A 266 16.35 -5.41 -7.89
N VAL A 267 15.13 -5.73 -8.36
CA VAL A 267 13.93 -5.75 -7.50
C VAL A 267 14.10 -6.78 -6.38
N ALA A 268 14.57 -7.99 -6.68
CA ALA A 268 14.82 -9.01 -5.66
C ALA A 268 15.85 -8.56 -4.62
N ALA A 269 16.93 -7.91 -5.06
CA ALA A 269 17.94 -7.35 -4.16
C ALA A 269 17.37 -6.24 -3.27
N PHE A 270 16.48 -5.39 -3.81
CA PHE A 270 15.79 -4.35 -3.05
C PHE A 270 14.84 -4.95 -2.00
N LEU A 271 14.03 -5.96 -2.37
CA LEU A 271 13.15 -6.67 -1.44
C LEU A 271 13.93 -7.40 -0.34
N ALA A 272 15.09 -7.97 -0.67
CA ALA A 272 15.96 -8.66 0.30
C ALA A 272 16.51 -7.73 1.40
N LYS A 273 16.51 -6.41 1.17
CA LYS A 273 16.84 -5.38 2.18
C LYS A 273 15.68 -5.08 3.13
N GLY A 274 14.56 -5.82 3.06
CA GLY A 274 13.39 -5.66 3.92
C GLY A 274 12.36 -4.64 3.43
N HIS A 275 12.46 -4.19 2.18
CA HIS A 275 11.50 -3.28 1.58
C HIS A 275 10.32 -4.01 0.93
N VAL A 276 9.27 -3.24 0.65
CA VAL A 276 8.16 -3.64 -0.21
C VAL A 276 8.25 -2.94 -1.55
N ASN A 277 7.65 -3.54 -2.59
CA ASN A 277 7.54 -2.96 -3.93
C ASN A 277 6.09 -2.85 -4.37
N PHE A 278 5.76 -1.74 -4.99
CA PHE A 278 4.51 -1.53 -5.72
C PHE A 278 4.81 -1.65 -7.23
N SER A 279 4.34 -2.73 -7.84
CA SER A 279 4.63 -3.02 -9.25
C SER A 279 3.73 -2.29 -10.24
N ASP A 280 2.69 -1.61 -9.75
CA ASP A 280 1.71 -0.86 -10.56
C ASP A 280 1.31 0.42 -9.83
N GLU A 281 1.52 1.55 -10.49
CA GLU A 281 1.29 2.88 -9.93
C GLU A 281 -0.20 3.19 -9.73
N VAL A 282 -1.08 2.69 -10.60
CA VAL A 282 -2.52 2.93 -10.50
C VAL A 282 -3.11 2.16 -9.34
N THR A 283 -2.67 0.92 -9.16
CA THR A 283 -3.05 0.07 -8.01
C THR A 283 -2.62 0.72 -6.70
N LEU A 284 -1.39 1.26 -6.65
CA LEU A 284 -0.91 2.01 -5.49
C LEU A 284 -1.76 3.26 -5.22
N GLY A 285 -2.00 4.09 -6.24
CA GLY A 285 -2.81 5.31 -6.11
C GLY A 285 -4.23 5.01 -5.62
N THR A 286 -4.84 3.94 -6.12
CA THR A 286 -6.15 3.47 -5.66
C THR A 286 -6.10 3.01 -4.20
N ALA A 287 -5.09 2.24 -3.82
CA ALA A 287 -4.95 1.77 -2.44
C ALA A 287 -4.70 2.91 -1.44
N LEU A 288 -3.89 3.91 -1.81
CA LEU A 288 -3.66 5.11 -1.01
C LEU A 288 -4.97 5.87 -0.73
N SER A 289 -5.86 5.99 -1.72
CA SER A 289 -7.15 6.65 -1.56
C SER A 289 -8.12 5.93 -0.60
N ARG A 290 -7.85 4.66 -0.26
CA ARG A 290 -8.64 3.91 0.74
C ARG A 290 -8.19 4.19 2.17
N ILE A 291 -6.95 4.65 2.34
CA ILE A 291 -6.32 4.80 3.66
C ILE A 291 -6.46 6.22 4.19
N VAL A 292 -6.49 7.20 3.29
CA VAL A 292 -6.60 8.63 3.59
C VAL A 292 -8.03 9.11 3.41
#